data_a2c7559decff9a9193e984d8dbb37b9c
#
_entry.id   a2c7559decff9a9193e984d8dbb37b9c
#
_cell.length_a   1.000
_cell.length_b   1.000
_cell.length_c   1.000
_cell.angle_alpha   90.00
_cell.angle_beta   90.00
_cell.angle_gamma   90.00
#
_symmetry.space_group_name_H-M   'P 1'
#
loop_
_entity.id
_entity.type
_entity.pdbx_description
1 polymer ?
#
loop_
_entity_poly.entity_id
_entity_poly.type
_entity_poly.pdbx_seq_one_letter_code
_entity_poly.pdbx_strand_id
1 'polypeptide(L)'
;MQNPCQDSYYTLFSSYPMLLDYHEEQAKNSRWIRCKVADLQVESLGKSSPLIGNLPAFAAGTSQEAVDDTADNLGLAMRVNGELYPVRMTAYKSLLDRAKIGGTALSKLSREVLAEVLNECLKLYSADALLLIRDEKISAVHSGDEVDYSILPIDELLRVLQAKLDARFSGNEFESGYCDHSLVSASWRMPDQKEDLLGTYAKVLASQGKATMASKLMPGIRFMTSDTGVASAKVSALLMNGRHSIHIGGCVAVAHRHQSKVADFDAALDQLFAQFGDSIAKLQALMEIHLDFPINAMTRVCKKLSLPKKAAVEAIAMFEMSYGGGPVTAHDVFLAMQEIPFILKTDKFPESKLLVVEENMARALTLKWSDFDLAKAVSY
;
A
#
# COMPACT_ATOMS: atom_id res chain seq x y z
N MET A 1 -24.46 -2.75 1.57
CA MET A 1 -23.18 -2.35 0.89
C MET A 1 -22.68 -1.11 1.60
N GLN A 2 -21.39 -1.01 1.83
CA GLN A 2 -20.81 0.24 2.33
C GLN A 2 -20.96 1.33 1.25
N ASN A 3 -21.21 2.57 1.67
CA ASN A 3 -21.33 3.68 0.73
C ASN A 3 -19.93 4.22 0.38
N PRO A 4 -19.58 4.39 -0.92
CA PRO A 4 -18.27 4.92 -1.32
C PRO A 4 -17.93 6.32 -0.79
N CYS A 5 -18.93 7.14 -0.37
CA CYS A 5 -18.65 8.43 0.23
C CYS A 5 -18.02 8.34 1.64
N GLN A 6 -18.15 7.19 2.34
CA GLN A 6 -17.61 7.01 3.70
C GLN A 6 -16.09 6.82 3.69
N ASP A 7 -15.39 7.45 4.60
CA ASP A 7 -13.92 7.34 4.73
C ASP A 7 -13.44 5.93 5.11
N SER A 8 -14.32 5.10 5.68
CA SER A 8 -14.07 3.70 6.02
C SER A 8 -14.32 2.71 4.87
N TYR A 9 -14.77 3.20 3.69
CA TYR A 9 -15.09 2.34 2.56
C TYR A 9 -13.89 1.56 2.07
N TYR A 10 -14.13 0.28 1.79
CA TYR A 10 -13.23 -0.58 1.01
C TYR A 10 -14.06 -1.61 0.25
N THR A 11 -13.47 -2.18 -0.80
CA THR A 11 -14.08 -3.26 -1.56
C THR A 11 -13.05 -4.33 -1.93
N LEU A 12 -13.54 -5.56 -2.09
CA LEU A 12 -12.76 -6.74 -2.47
C LEU A 12 -13.26 -7.25 -3.82
N PHE A 13 -12.33 -7.72 -4.63
CA PHE A 13 -12.63 -8.25 -5.96
C PHE A 13 -12.16 -9.69 -6.07
N SER A 14 -13.04 -10.56 -6.56
CA SER A 14 -12.76 -11.98 -6.81
C SER A 14 -12.40 -12.27 -8.28
N SER A 15 -12.49 -11.27 -9.17
CA SER A 15 -12.11 -11.41 -10.57
C SER A 15 -11.54 -10.11 -11.13
N TYR A 16 -10.67 -10.26 -12.13
CA TYR A 16 -10.07 -9.11 -12.84
C TYR A 16 -11.11 -8.23 -13.54
N PRO A 17 -12.11 -8.76 -14.26
CA PRO A 17 -13.15 -7.92 -14.86
C PRO A 17 -13.87 -7.02 -13.85
N MET A 18 -14.26 -7.56 -12.68
CA MET A 18 -14.91 -6.76 -11.64
C MET A 18 -14.01 -5.62 -11.14
N LEU A 19 -12.71 -5.87 -10.99
CA LEU A 19 -11.74 -4.84 -10.58
C LEU A 19 -11.60 -3.77 -11.67
N LEU A 20 -11.48 -4.18 -12.93
CA LEU A 20 -11.33 -3.26 -14.06
C LEU A 20 -12.58 -2.40 -14.25
N ASP A 21 -13.77 -3.02 -14.30
CA ASP A 21 -15.06 -2.32 -14.45
C ASP A 21 -15.26 -1.27 -13.35
N TYR A 22 -14.90 -1.61 -12.10
CA TYR A 22 -14.96 -0.68 -10.98
C TYR A 22 -14.05 0.54 -11.21
N HIS A 23 -12.81 0.34 -11.64
CA HIS A 23 -11.88 1.46 -11.86
C HIS A 23 -12.21 2.26 -13.11
N GLU A 24 -12.79 1.67 -14.14
CA GLU A 24 -13.34 2.40 -15.29
C GLU A 24 -14.50 3.30 -14.89
N GLU A 25 -15.38 2.83 -14.01
CA GLU A 25 -16.48 3.64 -13.48
C GLU A 25 -15.96 4.73 -12.54
N GLN A 26 -14.99 4.43 -11.69
CA GLN A 26 -14.33 5.42 -10.84
C GLN A 26 -13.61 6.51 -11.67
N ALA A 27 -12.97 6.14 -12.79
CA ALA A 27 -12.32 7.09 -13.68
C ALA A 27 -13.33 8.07 -14.30
N LYS A 28 -14.52 7.59 -14.70
CA LYS A 28 -15.60 8.44 -15.24
C LYS A 28 -16.19 9.38 -14.18
N ASN A 29 -16.30 8.92 -12.94
CA ASN A 29 -16.94 9.65 -11.84
C ASN A 29 -15.94 10.49 -11.02
N SER A 30 -14.65 10.37 -11.26
CA SER A 30 -13.61 11.19 -10.64
C SER A 30 -13.33 12.45 -11.46
N ARG A 31 -13.02 13.54 -10.77
CA ARG A 31 -12.63 14.80 -11.43
C ARG A 31 -11.28 15.26 -10.89
N TRP A 32 -10.39 15.63 -11.79
CA TRP A 32 -9.15 16.31 -11.49
C TRP A 32 -9.32 17.81 -11.76
N ILE A 33 -9.16 18.65 -10.73
CA ILE A 33 -9.31 20.10 -10.82
C ILE A 33 -7.95 20.75 -10.54
N ARG A 34 -7.51 21.63 -11.45
CA ARG A 34 -6.33 22.46 -11.27
C ARG A 34 -6.73 23.86 -10.83
N CYS A 35 -6.13 24.40 -9.78
CA CYS A 35 -6.35 25.76 -9.29
C CYS A 35 -5.09 26.30 -8.60
N LYS A 36 -5.08 27.58 -8.18
CA LYS A 36 -3.99 28.11 -7.36
C LYS A 36 -4.13 27.65 -5.92
N VAL A 37 -3.02 27.33 -5.26
CA VAL A 37 -2.99 26.99 -3.83
C VAL A 37 -3.57 28.14 -2.99
N ALA A 38 -3.26 29.39 -3.34
CA ALA A 38 -3.73 30.58 -2.64
C ALA A 38 -5.27 30.80 -2.75
N ASP A 39 -5.92 30.20 -3.73
CA ASP A 39 -7.39 30.35 -3.94
C ASP A 39 -8.17 29.27 -3.18
N LEU A 40 -7.50 28.28 -2.58
CA LEU A 40 -8.13 27.26 -1.75
C LEU A 40 -8.56 27.88 -0.42
N GLN A 41 -9.81 27.64 -0.03
CA GLN A 41 -10.36 28.10 1.26
C GLN A 41 -10.87 26.90 2.04
N VAL A 42 -10.33 26.67 3.21
CA VAL A 42 -10.71 25.58 4.12
C VAL A 42 -11.73 26.10 5.11
N GLU A 43 -12.82 25.38 5.28
CA GLU A 43 -13.90 25.68 6.23
C GLU A 43 -14.01 24.55 7.26
N SER A 44 -14.28 24.90 8.51
CA SER A 44 -14.55 23.92 9.55
C SER A 44 -15.88 23.21 9.30
N LEU A 45 -15.85 21.90 9.33
CA LEU A 45 -17.03 21.01 9.26
C LEU A 45 -17.12 20.15 10.53
N GLY A 46 -16.85 20.74 11.70
CA GLY A 46 -17.05 20.09 12.99
C GLY A 46 -18.55 19.94 13.31
N LYS A 47 -18.87 19.09 14.29
CA LYS A 47 -20.28 18.76 14.67
C LYS A 47 -21.17 19.97 15.01
N SER A 48 -20.58 21.10 15.39
CA SER A 48 -21.25 22.36 15.67
C SER A 48 -21.29 23.34 14.48
N SER A 49 -20.73 22.92 13.33
CA SER A 49 -20.68 23.80 12.16
C SER A 49 -22.07 24.07 11.60
N PRO A 50 -22.39 25.32 11.25
CA PRO A 50 -23.65 25.65 10.58
C PRO A 50 -23.78 25.06 9.17
N LEU A 51 -22.70 24.52 8.64
CA LEU A 51 -22.70 23.80 7.36
C LEU A 51 -23.37 22.42 7.47
N ILE A 52 -23.38 21.79 8.67
CA ILE A 52 -24.11 20.54 8.90
C ILE A 52 -25.60 20.84 8.78
N GLY A 53 -26.30 20.10 7.91
CA GLY A 53 -27.73 20.38 7.60
C GLY A 53 -27.97 21.51 6.59
N ASN A 54 -26.91 22.17 6.10
CA ASN A 54 -27.02 23.17 5.02
C ASN A 54 -26.46 22.59 3.69
N LEU A 55 -27.05 21.47 3.24
CA LEU A 55 -26.65 20.81 2.02
C LEU A 55 -26.56 21.69 0.77
N PRO A 56 -27.45 22.72 0.60
CA PRO A 56 -27.33 23.63 -0.52
C PRO A 56 -26.05 24.48 -0.56
N ALA A 57 -25.29 24.57 0.52
CA ALA A 57 -23.98 25.23 0.53
C ALA A 57 -22.88 24.44 -0.18
N PHE A 58 -23.09 23.15 -0.36
CA PHE A 58 -22.11 22.24 -1.01
C PHE A 58 -22.33 22.15 -2.52
N ALA A 59 -21.31 21.65 -3.20
CA ALA A 59 -21.35 21.36 -4.63
C ALA A 59 -22.52 20.42 -4.98
N ALA A 60 -23.08 20.61 -6.16
CA ALA A 60 -24.18 19.79 -6.65
C ALA A 60 -23.78 18.28 -6.67
N GLY A 61 -24.66 17.43 -6.14
CA GLY A 61 -24.42 16.00 -6.01
C GLY A 61 -23.78 15.57 -4.69
N THR A 62 -23.42 16.51 -3.79
CA THR A 62 -22.99 16.17 -2.43
C THR A 62 -24.18 15.67 -1.61
N SER A 63 -24.06 14.51 -0.97
CA SER A 63 -25.07 13.94 -0.09
C SER A 63 -24.88 14.37 1.35
N GLN A 64 -25.96 14.32 2.15
CA GLN A 64 -25.87 14.56 3.59
C GLN A 64 -24.96 13.52 4.27
N GLU A 65 -24.95 12.27 3.79
CA GLU A 65 -24.08 11.23 4.31
C GLU A 65 -22.60 11.57 4.15
N ALA A 66 -22.19 12.14 3.00
CA ALA A 66 -20.81 12.59 2.78
C ALA A 66 -20.41 13.73 3.73
N VAL A 67 -21.34 14.66 4.01
CA VAL A 67 -21.14 15.76 4.96
C VAL A 67 -20.98 15.22 6.38
N ASP A 68 -21.90 14.36 6.82
CA ASP A 68 -21.91 13.79 8.18
C ASP A 68 -20.67 12.91 8.44
N ASP A 69 -20.33 12.03 7.49
CA ASP A 69 -19.11 11.21 7.60
C ASP A 69 -17.84 12.07 7.68
N THR A 70 -17.76 13.16 6.93
CA THR A 70 -16.62 14.08 7.01
C THR A 70 -16.57 14.80 8.35
N ALA A 71 -17.71 15.21 8.91
CA ALA A 71 -17.79 15.84 10.23
C ALA A 71 -17.33 14.90 11.36
N ASP A 72 -17.63 13.60 11.22
CA ASP A 72 -17.20 12.56 12.18
C ASP A 72 -15.72 12.21 12.05
N ASN A 73 -15.10 12.43 10.88
CA ASN A 73 -13.70 12.11 10.59
C ASN A 73 -12.80 13.35 10.60
N LEU A 74 -12.41 13.88 9.43
CA LEU A 74 -11.49 15.02 9.33
C LEU A 74 -12.12 16.33 9.80
N GLY A 75 -13.40 16.51 9.57
CA GLY A 75 -14.15 17.72 9.96
C GLY A 75 -13.71 18.98 9.23
N LEU A 76 -13.35 18.88 7.96
CA LEU A 76 -12.99 19.98 7.08
C LEU A 76 -13.77 19.91 5.77
N ALA A 77 -14.19 21.08 5.28
CA ALA A 77 -14.64 21.28 3.90
C ALA A 77 -13.70 22.26 3.20
N MET A 78 -13.67 22.22 1.87
CA MET A 78 -12.80 23.09 1.08
C MET A 78 -13.57 23.69 -0.09
N ARG A 79 -13.45 25.00 -0.26
CA ARG A 79 -13.98 25.73 -1.41
C ARG A 79 -12.97 25.76 -2.53
N VAL A 80 -13.41 25.31 -3.70
CA VAL A 80 -12.61 25.22 -4.93
C VAL A 80 -13.43 25.80 -6.07
N ASN A 81 -12.93 26.83 -6.75
CA ASN A 81 -13.64 27.52 -7.82
C ASN A 81 -15.08 27.96 -7.46
N GLY A 82 -15.30 28.33 -6.19
CA GLY A 82 -16.60 28.78 -5.67
C GLY A 82 -17.50 27.67 -5.13
N GLU A 83 -17.25 26.40 -5.43
CA GLU A 83 -17.99 25.24 -4.93
C GLU A 83 -17.36 24.69 -3.66
N LEU A 84 -18.16 24.26 -2.69
CA LEU A 84 -17.73 23.71 -1.41
C LEU A 84 -17.82 22.18 -1.44
N TYR A 85 -16.73 21.49 -1.09
CA TYR A 85 -16.66 20.03 -1.04
C TYR A 85 -16.22 19.54 0.35
N PRO A 86 -16.81 18.46 0.88
CA PRO A 86 -16.26 17.77 2.03
C PRO A 86 -14.84 17.26 1.72
N VAL A 87 -13.93 17.26 2.72
CA VAL A 87 -12.55 16.79 2.55
C VAL A 87 -12.37 15.44 3.21
N ARG A 88 -11.92 14.45 2.45
CA ARG A 88 -11.63 13.08 2.92
C ARG A 88 -10.35 13.06 3.76
N MET A 89 -10.27 12.15 4.72
CA MET A 89 -9.07 11.97 5.55
C MET A 89 -7.81 11.71 4.72
N THR A 90 -7.93 11.03 3.56
CA THR A 90 -6.79 10.76 2.67
C THR A 90 -6.16 12.03 2.09
N ALA A 91 -6.94 13.10 1.92
CA ALA A 91 -6.43 14.38 1.43
C ALA A 91 -5.64 15.18 2.48
N TYR A 92 -5.76 14.85 3.77
CA TYR A 92 -5.19 15.67 4.84
C TYR A 92 -3.68 15.84 4.72
N LYS A 93 -2.95 14.75 4.48
CA LYS A 93 -1.48 14.83 4.33
C LYS A 93 -1.06 15.69 3.13
N SER A 94 -1.67 15.47 1.98
CA SER A 94 -1.36 16.25 0.78
C SER A 94 -1.75 17.73 0.91
N LEU A 95 -2.82 18.03 1.65
CA LEU A 95 -3.21 19.40 2.00
C LEU A 95 -2.16 20.08 2.90
N LEU A 96 -1.67 19.39 3.93
CA LEU A 96 -0.57 19.90 4.77
C LEU A 96 0.71 20.15 3.94
N ASP A 97 1.01 19.25 2.99
CA ASP A 97 2.14 19.42 2.08
C ASP A 97 1.99 20.66 1.18
N ARG A 98 0.76 21.00 0.76
CA ARG A 98 0.48 22.25 0.01
C ARG A 98 0.62 23.49 0.89
N ALA A 99 0.14 23.43 2.11
CA ALA A 99 0.30 24.50 3.10
C ALA A 99 1.74 24.62 3.65
N LYS A 100 2.66 23.67 3.30
CA LYS A 100 4.04 23.61 3.80
C LYS A 100 4.14 23.59 5.33
N ILE A 101 3.19 22.96 5.99
CA ILE A 101 3.15 22.79 7.44
C ILE A 101 3.10 21.32 7.81
N GLY A 102 3.55 21.00 9.02
CA GLY A 102 3.56 19.64 9.53
C GLY A 102 3.73 19.61 11.05
N GLY A 103 3.62 18.42 11.60
CA GLY A 103 3.80 18.17 13.04
C GLY A 103 2.57 17.60 13.70
N THR A 104 2.80 16.83 14.79
CA THR A 104 1.75 16.10 15.53
C THR A 104 0.79 17.02 16.29
N ALA A 105 1.16 18.29 16.52
CA ALA A 105 0.30 19.26 17.18
C ALA A 105 -0.93 19.64 16.34
N LEU A 106 -0.81 19.65 15.01
CA LEU A 106 -1.89 20.04 14.11
C LEU A 106 -3.14 19.15 14.26
N SER A 107 -2.97 17.85 14.48
CA SER A 107 -4.08 16.92 14.69
C SER A 107 -4.82 17.11 16.02
N LYS A 108 -4.26 17.91 16.95
CA LYS A 108 -4.86 18.24 18.26
C LYS A 108 -5.59 19.57 18.30
N LEU A 109 -5.48 20.37 17.24
CA LEU A 109 -6.21 21.63 17.11
C LEU A 109 -7.71 21.35 16.94
N SER A 110 -8.54 22.31 17.37
CA SER A 110 -9.95 22.31 16.99
C SER A 110 -10.07 22.47 15.46
N ARG A 111 -11.18 22.06 14.88
CA ARG A 111 -11.38 22.13 13.43
C ARG A 111 -11.39 23.57 12.90
N GLU A 112 -11.92 24.49 13.69
CA GLU A 112 -11.93 25.93 13.40
C GLU A 112 -10.50 26.48 13.32
N VAL A 113 -9.70 26.26 14.37
CA VAL A 113 -8.31 26.73 14.42
C VAL A 113 -7.47 26.07 13.33
N LEU A 114 -7.68 24.77 13.06
CA LEU A 114 -6.97 24.07 11.98
C LEU A 114 -7.30 24.69 10.60
N ALA A 115 -8.57 25.00 10.35
CA ALA A 115 -8.99 25.65 9.11
C ALA A 115 -8.37 27.06 8.96
N GLU A 116 -8.34 27.85 10.02
CA GLU A 116 -7.69 29.16 10.04
C GLU A 116 -6.18 29.06 9.72
N VAL A 117 -5.47 28.16 10.41
CA VAL A 117 -4.02 27.94 10.20
C VAL A 117 -3.76 27.50 8.76
N LEU A 118 -4.57 26.58 8.22
CA LEU A 118 -4.43 26.13 6.83
C LEU A 118 -4.64 27.30 5.86
N ASN A 119 -5.69 28.12 6.04
CA ASN A 119 -5.97 29.25 5.18
C ASN A 119 -4.84 30.30 5.18
N GLU A 120 -4.30 30.62 6.35
CA GLU A 120 -3.18 31.56 6.45
C GLU A 120 -1.91 31.03 5.75
N CYS A 121 -1.66 29.72 5.87
CA CYS A 121 -0.51 29.11 5.21
C CYS A 121 -0.70 28.98 3.69
N LEU A 122 -1.88 28.55 3.22
CA LEU A 122 -2.15 28.35 1.78
C LEU A 122 -2.03 29.66 0.98
N LYS A 123 -2.45 30.80 1.54
CA LYS A 123 -2.35 32.14 0.92
C LYS A 123 -0.90 32.54 0.61
N LEU A 124 0.09 31.98 1.28
CA LEU A 124 1.50 32.30 1.10
C LEU A 124 2.10 31.69 -0.19
N TYR A 125 1.39 30.79 -0.86
CA TYR A 125 1.93 30.03 -1.99
C TYR A 125 1.14 30.29 -3.27
N SER A 126 1.83 30.75 -4.31
CA SER A 126 1.28 31.00 -5.64
C SER A 126 1.33 29.78 -6.58
N ALA A 127 1.83 28.65 -6.10
CA ALA A 127 1.92 27.42 -6.90
C ALA A 127 0.54 26.88 -7.28
N ASP A 128 0.48 26.04 -8.29
CA ASP A 128 -0.74 25.33 -8.67
C ASP A 128 -0.94 24.09 -7.79
N ALA A 129 -2.19 23.81 -7.50
CA ALA A 129 -2.65 22.56 -6.90
C ALA A 129 -3.44 21.73 -7.92
N LEU A 130 -3.39 20.40 -7.78
CA LEU A 130 -4.17 19.44 -8.52
C LEU A 130 -5.01 18.63 -7.52
N LEU A 131 -6.32 18.82 -7.54
CA LEU A 131 -7.25 18.18 -6.63
C LEU A 131 -7.92 16.97 -7.29
N LEU A 132 -8.02 15.89 -6.55
CA LEU A 132 -8.85 14.73 -6.90
C LEU A 132 -10.16 14.82 -6.14
N ILE A 133 -11.28 14.97 -6.88
CA ILE A 133 -12.63 14.84 -6.33
C ILE A 133 -13.18 13.48 -6.76
N ARG A 134 -13.53 12.66 -5.78
CA ARG A 134 -14.05 11.30 -5.97
C ARG A 134 -15.09 10.99 -4.88
N ASP A 135 -16.19 10.35 -5.28
CA ASP A 135 -17.26 9.97 -4.35
C ASP A 135 -17.67 11.15 -3.45
N GLU A 136 -17.99 12.28 -4.10
CA GLU A 136 -18.49 13.52 -3.49
C GLU A 136 -17.49 14.31 -2.62
N LYS A 137 -16.25 13.78 -2.42
CA LYS A 137 -15.26 14.39 -1.53
C LYS A 137 -13.94 14.69 -2.24
N ILE A 138 -13.21 15.68 -1.73
CA ILE A 138 -11.81 15.88 -2.10
C ILE A 138 -10.98 14.79 -1.46
N SER A 139 -10.38 13.91 -2.28
CA SER A 139 -9.61 12.75 -1.86
C SER A 139 -8.10 12.97 -1.84
N ALA A 140 -7.60 13.98 -2.56
CA ALA A 140 -6.19 14.41 -2.55
C ALA A 140 -6.05 15.86 -3.01
N VAL A 141 -4.94 16.52 -2.58
CA VAL A 141 -4.53 17.88 -2.99
C VAL A 141 -3.05 17.83 -3.36
N HIS A 142 -2.76 17.42 -4.59
CA HIS A 142 -1.39 17.30 -5.10
C HIS A 142 -0.81 18.62 -5.61
N SER A 143 0.48 18.61 -5.98
CA SER A 143 1.08 19.68 -6.77
C SER A 143 0.42 19.75 -8.13
N GLY A 144 0.20 20.97 -8.63
CA GLY A 144 -0.20 21.19 -10.01
C GLY A 144 0.92 21.01 -11.01
N ASP A 145 2.16 20.85 -10.58
CA ASP A 145 3.32 20.56 -11.43
C ASP A 145 3.46 19.04 -11.65
N GLU A 146 3.52 18.61 -12.90
CA GLU A 146 3.67 17.21 -13.28
C GLU A 146 5.04 16.62 -12.91
N VAL A 147 6.05 17.47 -12.65
CA VAL A 147 7.33 17.02 -12.07
C VAL A 147 7.13 16.49 -10.66
N ASP A 148 6.25 17.12 -9.89
CA ASP A 148 5.95 16.71 -8.51
C ASP A 148 4.88 15.63 -8.43
N TYR A 149 3.85 15.70 -9.30
CA TYR A 149 2.79 14.70 -9.36
C TYR A 149 2.26 14.48 -10.78
N SER A 150 2.36 13.25 -11.26
CA SER A 150 1.84 12.79 -12.56
C SER A 150 0.66 11.85 -12.36
N ILE A 151 -0.44 12.08 -13.06
CA ILE A 151 -1.60 11.19 -13.05
C ILE A 151 -1.26 9.93 -13.83
N LEU A 152 -1.41 8.77 -13.21
CA LEU A 152 -1.32 7.45 -13.85
C LEU A 152 -2.68 6.76 -13.68
N PRO A 153 -3.56 6.75 -14.70
CA PRO A 153 -4.91 6.19 -14.58
C PRO A 153 -4.87 4.70 -14.22
N ILE A 154 -5.58 4.32 -13.16
CA ILE A 154 -5.51 2.97 -12.57
C ILE A 154 -6.05 1.93 -13.55
N ASP A 155 -7.13 2.22 -14.25
CA ASP A 155 -7.72 1.35 -15.26
C ASP A 155 -6.77 1.09 -16.44
N GLU A 156 -6.02 2.11 -16.89
CA GLU A 156 -5.01 1.95 -17.92
C GLU A 156 -3.81 1.10 -17.44
N LEU A 157 -3.34 1.34 -16.20
CA LEU A 157 -2.28 0.52 -15.59
C LEU A 157 -2.70 -0.94 -15.48
N LEU A 158 -3.95 -1.21 -15.08
CA LEU A 158 -4.50 -2.57 -14.98
C LEU A 158 -4.57 -3.25 -16.35
N ARG A 159 -5.02 -2.55 -17.40
CA ARG A 159 -5.06 -3.10 -18.76
C ARG A 159 -3.67 -3.42 -19.29
N VAL A 160 -2.70 -2.52 -19.08
CA VAL A 160 -1.31 -2.75 -19.51
C VAL A 160 -0.72 -3.95 -18.78
N LEU A 161 -0.92 -4.05 -17.46
CA LEU A 161 -0.43 -5.19 -16.68
C LEU A 161 -1.05 -6.50 -17.16
N GLN A 162 -2.38 -6.58 -17.31
CA GLN A 162 -3.05 -7.80 -17.76
C GLN A 162 -2.57 -8.22 -19.16
N ALA A 163 -2.46 -7.28 -20.10
CA ALA A 163 -1.96 -7.57 -21.44
C ALA A 163 -0.53 -8.14 -21.43
N LYS A 164 0.36 -7.62 -20.57
CA LYS A 164 1.73 -8.16 -20.40
C LYS A 164 1.71 -9.55 -19.78
N LEU A 165 0.84 -9.80 -18.79
CA LEU A 165 0.70 -11.12 -18.18
C LEU A 165 0.20 -12.15 -19.19
N ASP A 166 -0.83 -11.82 -19.97
CA ASP A 166 -1.41 -12.71 -20.97
C ASP A 166 -0.40 -13.04 -22.09
N ALA A 167 0.39 -12.06 -22.49
CA ALA A 167 1.40 -12.25 -23.52
C ALA A 167 2.59 -13.11 -23.06
N ARG A 168 2.95 -13.06 -21.77
CA ARG A 168 4.17 -13.70 -21.25
C ARG A 168 3.90 -14.94 -20.41
N PHE A 169 2.75 -15.02 -19.77
CA PHE A 169 2.36 -16.12 -18.89
C PHE A 169 0.96 -16.61 -19.23
N SER A 170 0.89 -17.51 -20.20
CA SER A 170 -0.35 -18.27 -20.44
C SER A 170 -0.77 -18.94 -19.13
N GLY A 171 -2.05 -18.94 -18.83
CA GLY A 171 -2.56 -19.55 -17.58
C GLY A 171 -2.35 -18.71 -16.33
N ASN A 172 -2.03 -17.39 -16.44
CA ASN A 172 -2.11 -16.53 -15.27
C ASN A 172 -3.55 -16.47 -14.75
N GLU A 173 -3.70 -16.45 -13.42
CA GLU A 173 -5.00 -16.45 -12.76
C GLU A 173 -5.08 -15.29 -11.78
N PHE A 174 -6.13 -14.48 -11.91
CA PHE A 174 -6.40 -13.44 -10.90
C PHE A 174 -6.75 -14.10 -9.56
N GLU A 175 -6.06 -13.71 -8.50
CA GLU A 175 -6.26 -14.27 -7.17
C GLU A 175 -7.18 -13.41 -6.31
N SER A 176 -6.92 -12.11 -6.24
CA SER A 176 -7.69 -11.20 -5.41
C SER A 176 -7.39 -9.74 -5.75
N GLY A 177 -8.35 -8.88 -5.50
CA GLY A 177 -8.20 -7.43 -5.54
C GLY A 177 -8.73 -6.77 -4.28
N TYR A 178 -8.14 -5.64 -3.93
CA TYR A 178 -8.53 -4.77 -2.83
C TYR A 178 -8.46 -3.31 -3.30
N CYS A 179 -9.43 -2.53 -2.89
CA CYS A 179 -9.43 -1.08 -3.08
C CYS A 179 -10.02 -0.39 -1.85
N ASP A 180 -9.35 0.63 -1.36
CA ASP A 180 -9.89 1.67 -0.48
C ASP A 180 -9.62 3.05 -1.09
N HIS A 181 -9.92 4.13 -0.36
CA HIS A 181 -9.68 5.48 -0.86
C HIS A 181 -8.20 5.87 -0.99
N SER A 182 -7.29 5.09 -0.43
CA SER A 182 -5.87 5.39 -0.41
C SER A 182 -5.05 4.50 -1.33
N LEU A 183 -5.51 3.29 -1.60
CA LEU A 183 -4.69 2.25 -2.23
C LEU A 183 -5.54 1.28 -3.06
N VAL A 184 -4.98 0.86 -4.18
CA VAL A 184 -5.43 -0.29 -4.97
C VAL A 184 -4.36 -1.36 -4.93
N SER A 185 -4.75 -2.61 -4.68
CA SER A 185 -3.88 -3.78 -4.72
C SER A 185 -4.58 -4.92 -5.46
N ALA A 186 -3.85 -5.63 -6.31
CA ALA A 186 -4.35 -6.82 -7.00
C ALA A 186 -3.24 -7.86 -7.14
N SER A 187 -3.60 -9.14 -7.04
CA SER A 187 -2.66 -10.25 -7.09
C SER A 187 -3.05 -11.27 -8.13
N TRP A 188 -2.06 -11.85 -8.79
CA TRP A 188 -2.22 -12.94 -9.76
C TRP A 188 -1.31 -14.11 -9.38
N ARG A 189 -1.79 -15.33 -9.65
CA ARG A 189 -1.01 -16.57 -9.61
C ARG A 189 -0.53 -16.91 -11.01
N MET A 190 0.61 -17.61 -11.07
CA MET A 190 1.23 -18.07 -12.32
C MET A 190 1.49 -19.59 -12.26
N PRO A 191 0.43 -20.43 -12.27
CA PRO A 191 0.56 -21.87 -12.04
C PRO A 191 1.44 -22.56 -13.10
N ASP A 192 1.31 -22.20 -14.36
CA ASP A 192 2.06 -22.79 -15.47
C ASP A 192 3.57 -22.47 -15.40
N GLN A 193 3.95 -21.44 -14.65
CA GLN A 193 5.34 -21.03 -14.48
C GLN A 193 6.00 -21.60 -13.21
N LYS A 194 5.29 -22.46 -12.48
CA LYS A 194 5.75 -22.97 -11.18
C LYS A 194 7.08 -23.70 -11.28
N GLU A 195 7.23 -24.61 -12.24
CA GLU A 195 8.49 -25.37 -12.38
C GLU A 195 9.63 -24.45 -12.82
N ASP A 196 9.40 -23.57 -13.79
CA ASP A 196 10.44 -22.68 -14.31
C ASP A 196 10.93 -21.67 -13.26
N LEU A 197 10.03 -21.07 -12.51
CA LEU A 197 10.36 -20.03 -11.53
C LEU A 197 10.77 -20.59 -10.17
N LEU A 198 10.23 -21.73 -9.74
CA LEU A 198 10.39 -22.27 -8.39
C LEU A 198 11.03 -23.66 -8.33
N GLY A 199 11.22 -24.35 -9.46
CA GLY A 199 11.63 -25.76 -9.48
C GLY A 199 12.94 -26.01 -8.74
N THR A 200 13.96 -25.18 -8.92
CA THR A 200 15.23 -25.29 -8.20
C THR A 200 15.06 -25.07 -6.70
N TYR A 201 14.36 -24.01 -6.30
CA TYR A 201 14.10 -23.71 -4.91
C TYR A 201 13.25 -24.81 -4.23
N ALA A 202 12.22 -25.32 -4.90
CA ALA A 202 11.40 -26.41 -4.41
C ALA A 202 12.21 -27.71 -4.19
N LYS A 203 13.14 -28.04 -5.08
CA LYS A 203 14.03 -29.20 -4.94
C LYS A 203 14.94 -29.06 -3.72
N VAL A 204 15.51 -27.87 -3.48
CA VAL A 204 16.34 -27.61 -2.29
C VAL A 204 15.51 -27.72 -1.00
N LEU A 205 14.29 -27.14 -0.97
CA LEU A 205 13.38 -27.31 0.16
C LEU A 205 13.06 -28.78 0.45
N ALA A 206 12.76 -29.55 -0.60
CA ALA A 206 12.44 -30.96 -0.45
C ALA A 206 13.63 -31.76 0.10
N SER A 207 14.87 -31.49 -0.34
CA SER A 207 16.08 -32.13 0.19
C SER A 207 16.35 -31.81 1.68
N GLN A 208 15.83 -30.68 2.16
CA GLN A 208 15.88 -30.28 3.58
C GLN A 208 14.68 -30.80 4.40
N GLY A 209 13.90 -31.73 3.89
CA GLY A 209 12.74 -32.31 4.58
C GLY A 209 11.48 -31.43 4.53
N LYS A 210 11.46 -30.34 3.76
CA LYS A 210 10.33 -29.40 3.62
C LYS A 210 9.50 -29.66 2.37
N ALA A 211 9.36 -30.91 1.92
CA ALA A 211 8.66 -31.29 0.69
C ALA A 211 7.20 -30.84 0.67
N THR A 212 6.48 -30.92 1.81
CA THR A 212 5.09 -30.46 1.93
C THR A 212 4.96 -28.95 1.71
N MET A 213 5.92 -28.17 2.17
CA MET A 213 5.97 -26.73 1.88
C MET A 213 6.23 -26.50 0.39
N ALA A 214 7.25 -27.14 -0.16
CA ALA A 214 7.64 -27.03 -1.57
C ALA A 214 6.45 -27.30 -2.52
N SER A 215 5.64 -28.34 -2.23
CA SER A 215 4.47 -28.70 -3.06
C SER A 215 3.38 -27.62 -3.10
N LYS A 216 3.24 -26.84 -2.04
CA LYS A 216 2.20 -25.78 -1.90
C LYS A 216 2.61 -24.42 -2.47
N LEU A 217 3.90 -24.25 -2.79
CA LEU A 217 4.40 -22.98 -3.31
C LEU A 217 3.83 -22.70 -4.71
N MET A 218 3.45 -21.44 -4.91
CA MET A 218 2.94 -20.92 -6.18
C MET A 218 3.59 -19.56 -6.46
N PRO A 219 4.17 -19.33 -7.63
CA PRO A 219 4.65 -18.01 -8.00
C PRO A 219 3.47 -17.07 -8.26
N GLY A 220 3.63 -15.84 -7.89
CA GLY A 220 2.62 -14.81 -8.09
C GLY A 220 3.22 -13.42 -8.18
N ILE A 221 2.39 -12.47 -8.52
CA ILE A 221 2.72 -11.05 -8.50
C ILE A 221 1.65 -10.27 -7.76
N ARG A 222 2.03 -9.08 -7.27
CA ARG A 222 1.12 -8.10 -6.71
C ARG A 222 1.34 -6.74 -7.36
N PHE A 223 0.28 -6.20 -7.93
CA PHE A 223 0.18 -4.82 -8.36
C PHE A 223 -0.29 -3.95 -7.19
N MET A 224 0.25 -2.74 -7.08
CA MET A 224 -0.21 -1.71 -6.16
C MET A 224 -0.07 -0.34 -6.80
N THR A 225 -1.03 0.56 -6.51
CA THR A 225 -0.95 1.98 -6.88
C THR A 225 -1.84 2.85 -6.00
N SER A 226 -1.69 4.17 -6.09
CA SER A 226 -2.45 5.12 -5.29
C SER A 226 -2.59 6.48 -5.98
N ASP A 227 -3.82 6.94 -6.16
CA ASP A 227 -4.11 8.32 -6.62
C ASP A 227 -3.94 9.37 -5.52
N THR A 228 -3.78 8.95 -4.26
CA THR A 228 -3.61 9.85 -3.12
C THR A 228 -2.15 10.02 -2.70
N GLY A 229 -1.20 9.47 -3.48
CA GLY A 229 0.23 9.60 -3.24
C GLY A 229 0.79 8.68 -2.14
N VAL A 230 0.04 7.67 -1.70
CA VAL A 230 0.49 6.69 -0.68
C VAL A 230 1.45 5.67 -1.28
N ALA A 231 1.26 5.31 -2.54
CA ALA A 231 2.09 4.33 -3.26
C ALA A 231 2.35 4.78 -4.70
N SER A 232 3.50 4.39 -5.25
CA SER A 232 3.78 4.40 -6.69
C SER A 232 3.02 3.29 -7.41
N ALA A 233 2.87 3.39 -8.73
CA ALA A 233 2.45 2.26 -9.55
C ALA A 233 3.58 1.21 -9.56
N LYS A 234 3.36 0.05 -8.94
CA LYS A 234 4.38 -0.97 -8.76
C LYS A 234 3.83 -2.38 -8.88
N VAL A 235 4.71 -3.29 -9.32
CA VAL A 235 4.45 -4.73 -9.33
C VAL A 235 5.60 -5.44 -8.63
N SER A 236 5.26 -6.34 -7.72
CA SER A 236 6.21 -7.08 -6.90
C SER A 236 6.04 -8.58 -7.06
N ALA A 237 7.15 -9.32 -6.97
CA ALA A 237 7.13 -10.77 -6.94
C ALA A 237 6.60 -11.29 -5.60
N LEU A 238 5.73 -12.30 -5.67
CA LEU A 238 5.17 -13.01 -4.54
C LEU A 238 5.48 -14.49 -4.60
N LEU A 239 5.57 -15.10 -3.43
CA LEU A 239 5.53 -16.53 -3.24
C LEU A 239 4.32 -16.87 -2.40
N MET A 240 3.34 -17.54 -3.00
CA MET A 240 2.10 -17.94 -2.32
C MET A 240 2.22 -19.37 -1.80
N ASN A 241 1.74 -19.64 -0.59
CA ASN A 241 1.78 -20.97 0.02
C ASN A 241 0.40 -21.39 0.55
N GLY A 242 -0.64 -21.16 -0.20
CA GLY A 242 -2.03 -21.54 0.10
C GLY A 242 -2.72 -20.68 1.15
N ARG A 243 -2.03 -20.22 2.20
CA ARG A 243 -2.59 -19.37 3.26
C ARG A 243 -2.01 -17.96 3.26
N HIS A 244 -0.78 -17.81 2.80
CA HIS A 244 -0.02 -16.58 2.90
C HIS A 244 0.63 -16.22 1.57
N SER A 245 0.71 -14.93 1.32
CA SER A 245 1.56 -14.36 0.29
C SER A 245 2.85 -13.87 0.94
N ILE A 246 3.97 -14.43 0.52
CA ILE A 246 5.30 -14.00 0.96
C ILE A 246 5.82 -13.01 -0.07
N HIS A 247 6.01 -11.76 0.34
CA HIS A 247 6.64 -10.77 -0.51
C HIS A 247 8.14 -11.03 -0.59
N ILE A 248 8.65 -11.36 -1.79
CA ILE A 248 10.05 -11.78 -1.98
C ILE A 248 10.93 -10.68 -2.60
N GLY A 249 10.47 -9.42 -2.60
CA GLY A 249 11.20 -8.33 -3.24
C GLY A 249 11.00 -8.31 -4.75
N GLY A 250 11.99 -7.82 -5.51
CA GLY A 250 11.87 -7.74 -6.97
C GLY A 250 10.68 -6.86 -7.37
N CYS A 251 10.77 -5.56 -7.08
CA CYS A 251 9.72 -4.61 -7.39
C CYS A 251 10.13 -3.76 -8.60
N VAL A 252 9.26 -3.68 -9.59
CA VAL A 252 9.28 -2.61 -10.59
C VAL A 252 8.30 -1.54 -10.17
N ALA A 253 8.72 -0.27 -10.23
CA ALA A 253 7.90 0.83 -9.74
C ALA A 253 8.09 2.08 -10.61
N VAL A 254 6.96 2.73 -10.92
CA VAL A 254 6.92 4.05 -11.55
C VAL A 254 6.24 5.02 -10.59
N ALA A 255 6.95 6.05 -10.20
CA ALA A 255 6.43 7.05 -9.28
C ALA A 255 5.44 7.97 -10.00
N HIS A 256 4.42 8.44 -9.29
CA HIS A 256 3.48 9.46 -9.77
C HIS A 256 4.14 10.85 -9.81
N ARG A 257 5.27 10.99 -10.50
CA ARG A 257 6.04 12.24 -10.60
C ARG A 257 7.00 12.20 -11.78
N HIS A 258 7.67 13.31 -12.05
CA HIS A 258 8.65 13.45 -13.14
C HIS A 258 8.04 13.23 -14.52
N GLN A 259 6.78 13.67 -14.71
CA GLN A 259 6.03 13.50 -15.98
C GLN A 259 5.87 12.05 -16.41
N SER A 260 5.85 11.12 -15.43
CA SER A 260 5.67 9.68 -15.69
C SER A 260 4.36 9.40 -16.41
N LYS A 261 4.40 8.44 -17.30
CA LYS A 261 3.28 7.99 -18.15
C LYS A 261 3.05 6.49 -17.99
N VAL A 262 1.89 6.03 -18.42
CA VAL A 262 1.56 4.59 -18.45
C VAL A 262 2.57 3.80 -19.30
N ALA A 263 3.15 4.40 -20.34
CA ALA A 263 4.20 3.78 -21.16
C ALA A 263 5.48 3.49 -20.35
N ASP A 264 5.82 4.30 -19.33
CA ASP A 264 6.96 4.04 -18.47
C ASP A 264 6.70 2.82 -17.57
N PHE A 265 5.45 2.63 -17.14
CA PHE A 265 5.03 1.44 -16.42
C PHE A 265 5.07 0.19 -17.29
N ASP A 266 4.59 0.27 -18.54
CA ASP A 266 4.70 -0.81 -19.53
C ASP A 266 6.15 -1.25 -19.75
N ALA A 267 7.06 -0.30 -19.96
CA ALA A 267 8.49 -0.57 -20.13
C ALA A 267 9.13 -1.16 -18.86
N ALA A 268 8.71 -0.69 -17.68
CA ALA A 268 9.23 -1.22 -16.40
C ALA A 268 8.82 -2.68 -16.18
N LEU A 269 7.63 -3.10 -16.63
CA LEU A 269 7.16 -4.47 -16.51
C LEU A 269 8.06 -5.50 -17.22
N ASP A 270 8.79 -5.10 -18.25
CA ASP A 270 9.72 -6.01 -18.95
C ASP A 270 10.86 -6.49 -18.05
N GLN A 271 11.20 -5.74 -17.00
CA GLN A 271 12.24 -6.10 -16.02
C GLN A 271 11.70 -7.01 -14.89
N LEU A 272 10.39 -7.05 -14.67
CA LEU A 272 9.78 -7.77 -13.55
C LEU A 272 10.20 -9.24 -13.49
N PHE A 273 10.25 -9.89 -14.63
CA PHE A 273 10.49 -11.34 -14.74
C PHE A 273 11.93 -11.72 -14.48
N ALA A 274 12.88 -10.88 -14.89
CA ALA A 274 14.29 -11.06 -14.49
C ALA A 274 14.45 -10.88 -12.98
N GLN A 275 13.82 -9.86 -12.40
CA GLN A 275 13.85 -9.60 -10.96
C GLN A 275 13.17 -10.69 -10.13
N PHE A 276 12.19 -11.43 -10.69
CA PHE A 276 11.60 -12.58 -10.00
C PHE A 276 12.63 -13.67 -9.72
N GLY A 277 13.40 -14.07 -10.73
CA GLY A 277 14.47 -15.05 -10.59
C GLY A 277 15.52 -14.63 -9.55
N ASP A 278 15.96 -13.37 -9.59
CA ASP A 278 16.91 -12.82 -8.62
C ASP A 278 16.34 -12.84 -7.18
N SER A 279 15.06 -12.65 -7.01
CA SER A 279 14.39 -12.68 -5.70
C SER A 279 14.35 -14.08 -5.12
N ILE A 280 14.07 -15.10 -5.95
CA ILE A 280 14.14 -16.51 -5.56
C ILE A 280 15.58 -16.91 -5.20
N ALA A 281 16.57 -16.46 -5.97
CA ALA A 281 17.98 -16.73 -5.66
C ALA A 281 18.39 -16.13 -4.31
N LYS A 282 17.94 -14.90 -3.99
CA LYS A 282 18.18 -14.28 -2.66
C LYS A 282 17.51 -15.06 -1.54
N LEU A 283 16.26 -15.50 -1.73
CA LEU A 283 15.56 -16.32 -0.76
C LEU A 283 16.29 -17.65 -0.53
N GLN A 284 16.76 -18.29 -1.60
CA GLN A 284 17.53 -19.53 -1.52
C GLN A 284 18.89 -19.33 -0.81
N ALA A 285 19.57 -18.19 -1.07
CA ALA A 285 20.84 -17.87 -0.43
C ALA A 285 20.73 -17.79 1.11
N LEU A 286 19.58 -17.45 1.66
CA LEU A 286 19.38 -17.46 3.11
C LEU A 286 19.49 -18.86 3.73
N MET A 287 19.35 -19.93 2.95
CA MET A 287 19.49 -21.31 3.43
C MET A 287 20.93 -21.68 3.78
N GLU A 288 21.90 -20.96 3.21
CA GLU A 288 23.33 -21.17 3.47
C GLU A 288 23.83 -20.36 4.67
N ILE A 289 22.99 -19.49 5.24
CA ILE A 289 23.36 -18.64 6.36
C ILE A 289 22.88 -19.27 7.66
N HIS A 290 23.80 -19.95 8.37
CA HIS A 290 23.54 -20.51 9.70
C HIS A 290 23.54 -19.41 10.77
N LEU A 291 22.68 -19.55 11.77
CA LEU A 291 22.53 -18.62 12.88
C LEU A 291 22.77 -19.34 14.21
N ASP A 292 23.68 -18.81 15.03
CA ASP A 292 23.98 -19.30 16.38
C ASP A 292 22.95 -18.80 17.41
N PHE A 293 22.39 -17.60 17.17
CA PHE A 293 21.41 -16.93 18.06
C PHE A 293 20.14 -16.52 17.31
N PRO A 294 19.37 -17.48 16.76
CA PRO A 294 18.28 -17.19 15.82
C PRO A 294 17.16 -16.33 16.43
N ILE A 295 16.84 -16.48 17.74
CA ILE A 295 15.84 -15.65 18.44
C ILE A 295 16.31 -14.19 18.50
N ASN A 296 17.58 -13.97 18.84
CA ASN A 296 18.16 -12.63 18.91
C ASN A 296 18.23 -12.02 17.50
N ALA A 297 18.62 -12.81 16.48
CA ALA A 297 18.66 -12.38 15.08
C ALA A 297 17.26 -11.95 14.60
N MET A 298 16.22 -12.76 14.82
CA MET A 298 14.84 -12.43 14.47
C MET A 298 14.39 -11.13 15.14
N THR A 299 14.64 -10.98 16.45
CA THR A 299 14.26 -9.78 17.20
C THR A 299 14.93 -8.53 16.64
N ARG A 300 16.23 -8.60 16.33
CA ARG A 300 16.98 -7.46 15.78
C ARG A 300 16.53 -7.10 14.36
N VAL A 301 16.28 -8.10 13.50
CA VAL A 301 15.79 -7.90 12.15
C VAL A 301 14.39 -7.27 12.18
N CYS A 302 13.47 -7.77 12.99
CA CYS A 302 12.13 -7.17 13.15
C CYS A 302 12.21 -5.71 13.59
N LYS A 303 13.10 -5.37 14.53
CA LYS A 303 13.34 -3.98 14.95
C LYS A 303 13.94 -3.14 13.82
N LYS A 304 14.94 -3.66 13.12
CA LYS A 304 15.58 -2.97 11.98
C LYS A 304 14.58 -2.61 10.89
N LEU A 305 13.63 -3.50 10.65
CA LEU A 305 12.56 -3.32 9.65
C LEU A 305 11.35 -2.53 10.18
N SER A 306 11.40 -2.08 11.44
CA SER A 306 10.32 -1.32 12.10
C SER A 306 8.97 -2.03 12.02
N LEU A 307 8.96 -3.36 12.23
CA LEU A 307 7.74 -4.14 12.20
C LEU A 307 6.87 -3.85 13.44
N PRO A 308 5.54 -4.02 13.36
CA PRO A 308 4.65 -3.76 14.50
C PRO A 308 4.99 -4.60 15.72
N LYS A 309 5.32 -3.93 16.84
CA LYS A 309 5.88 -4.55 18.04
C LYS A 309 5.08 -5.75 18.54
N LYS A 310 3.75 -5.60 18.73
CA LYS A 310 2.88 -6.66 19.29
C LYS A 310 3.00 -7.95 18.43
N ALA A 311 2.78 -7.82 17.12
CA ALA A 311 2.81 -8.96 16.20
C ALA A 311 4.22 -9.57 16.09
N ALA A 312 5.27 -8.75 16.09
CA ALA A 312 6.64 -9.23 16.06
C ALA A 312 7.01 -10.03 17.32
N VAL A 313 6.63 -9.56 18.51
CA VAL A 313 6.85 -10.28 19.77
C VAL A 313 6.13 -11.62 19.78
N GLU A 314 4.89 -11.66 19.30
CA GLU A 314 4.10 -12.89 19.21
C GLU A 314 4.72 -13.89 18.24
N ALA A 315 5.11 -13.45 17.05
CA ALA A 315 5.78 -14.31 16.05
C ALA A 315 7.14 -14.84 16.58
N ILE A 316 7.90 -14.02 17.30
CA ILE A 316 9.17 -14.44 17.94
C ILE A 316 8.89 -15.53 19.00
N ALA A 317 7.87 -15.36 19.83
CA ALA A 317 7.49 -16.36 20.83
C ALA A 317 7.04 -17.67 20.17
N MET A 318 6.26 -17.62 19.10
CA MET A 318 5.86 -18.80 18.32
C MET A 318 7.08 -19.52 17.75
N PHE A 319 8.02 -18.77 17.20
CA PHE A 319 9.28 -19.35 16.68
C PHE A 319 10.10 -20.00 17.81
N GLU A 320 10.28 -19.32 18.95
CA GLU A 320 11.01 -19.85 20.10
C GLU A 320 10.39 -21.17 20.61
N MET A 321 9.06 -21.26 20.69
CA MET A 321 8.35 -22.46 21.09
C MET A 321 8.51 -23.62 20.09
N SER A 322 8.60 -23.32 18.80
CA SER A 322 8.78 -24.33 17.74
C SER A 322 10.24 -24.70 17.48
N TYR A 323 11.16 -23.87 17.95
CA TYR A 323 12.60 -24.05 17.79
C TYR A 323 13.13 -25.10 18.77
N GLY A 324 13.41 -26.31 18.25
CA GLY A 324 13.85 -27.45 19.05
C GLY A 324 15.36 -27.48 19.40
N GLY A 325 16.10 -26.35 19.27
CA GLY A 325 17.53 -26.26 19.56
C GLY A 325 18.44 -26.87 18.48
N GLY A 326 17.88 -27.22 17.31
CA GLY A 326 18.66 -27.71 16.14
C GLY A 326 19.28 -26.56 15.33
N PRO A 327 20.07 -26.90 14.29
CA PRO A 327 20.62 -25.89 13.39
C PRO A 327 19.52 -25.13 12.69
N VAL A 328 19.64 -23.79 12.67
CA VAL A 328 18.68 -22.86 12.05
C VAL A 328 19.40 -21.98 11.05
N THR A 329 18.74 -21.70 9.95
CA THR A 329 19.24 -20.79 8.92
C THR A 329 18.48 -19.45 8.94
N ALA A 330 19.04 -18.43 8.30
CA ALA A 330 18.35 -17.16 8.10
C ALA A 330 17.05 -17.34 7.30
N HIS A 331 16.99 -18.35 6.43
CA HIS A 331 15.77 -18.75 5.72
C HIS A 331 14.64 -19.18 6.68
N ASP A 332 14.96 -20.00 7.69
CA ASP A 332 13.98 -20.46 8.67
C ASP A 332 13.41 -19.30 9.47
N VAL A 333 14.28 -18.37 9.88
CA VAL A 333 13.87 -17.16 10.59
C VAL A 333 13.03 -16.25 9.69
N PHE A 334 13.44 -16.07 8.41
CA PHE A 334 12.66 -15.29 7.45
C PHE A 334 11.25 -15.87 7.25
N LEU A 335 11.13 -17.20 7.15
CA LEU A 335 9.82 -17.86 7.06
C LEU A 335 9.01 -17.70 8.35
N ALA A 336 9.62 -17.80 9.53
CA ALA A 336 8.95 -17.58 10.80
C ALA A 336 8.41 -16.14 10.93
N MET A 337 9.11 -15.14 10.37
CA MET A 337 8.62 -13.77 10.34
C MET A 337 7.32 -13.64 9.53
N GLN A 338 7.01 -14.56 8.61
CA GLN A 338 5.77 -14.51 7.82
C GLN A 338 4.50 -14.72 8.65
N GLU A 339 4.61 -15.11 9.92
CA GLU A 339 3.48 -15.11 10.84
C GLU A 339 3.02 -13.68 11.21
N ILE A 340 3.89 -12.68 11.11
CA ILE A 340 3.57 -11.28 11.48
C ILE A 340 2.38 -10.72 10.67
N PRO A 341 2.35 -10.78 9.33
CA PRO A 341 1.18 -10.37 8.55
C PRO A 341 -0.09 -11.13 8.92
N PHE A 342 0.01 -12.41 9.22
CA PHE A 342 -1.14 -13.22 9.62
C PHE A 342 -1.72 -12.76 10.96
N ILE A 343 -0.87 -12.54 11.98
CA ILE A 343 -1.27 -12.00 13.28
C ILE A 343 -1.96 -10.64 13.11
N LEU A 344 -1.36 -9.74 12.30
CA LEU A 344 -1.92 -8.43 12.03
C LEU A 344 -3.28 -8.51 11.34
N LYS A 345 -3.45 -9.42 10.39
CA LYS A 345 -4.72 -9.64 9.69
C LYS A 345 -5.80 -10.16 10.65
N THR A 346 -5.43 -11.05 11.58
CA THR A 346 -6.32 -11.54 12.64
C THR A 346 -6.74 -10.42 13.60
N ASP A 347 -5.84 -9.49 13.90
CA ASP A 347 -6.09 -8.28 14.70
C ASP A 347 -6.85 -7.19 13.92
N LYS A 348 -7.32 -7.46 12.69
CA LYS A 348 -8.02 -6.52 11.80
C LYS A 348 -7.19 -5.25 11.49
N PHE A 349 -5.89 -5.43 11.33
CA PHE A 349 -5.01 -4.35 10.94
C PHE A 349 -5.38 -3.84 9.53
N PRO A 350 -5.36 -2.51 9.27
CA PRO A 350 -5.74 -1.96 7.96
C PRO A 350 -4.91 -2.57 6.83
N GLU A 351 -5.58 -3.02 5.75
CA GLU A 351 -4.94 -3.71 4.62
C GLU A 351 -3.83 -2.86 3.97
N SER A 352 -4.06 -1.56 3.77
CA SER A 352 -3.05 -0.65 3.23
C SER A 352 -1.77 -0.59 4.07
N LYS A 353 -1.88 -0.69 5.40
CA LYS A 353 -0.73 -0.75 6.30
C LYS A 353 -0.10 -2.13 6.33
N LEU A 354 -0.89 -3.19 6.18
CA LEU A 354 -0.40 -4.57 6.11
C LEU A 354 0.52 -4.74 4.90
N LEU A 355 0.14 -4.23 3.74
CA LEU A 355 0.96 -4.26 2.53
C LEU A 355 2.32 -3.57 2.71
N VAL A 356 2.37 -2.47 3.47
CA VAL A 356 3.65 -1.81 3.82
C VAL A 356 4.51 -2.68 4.74
N VAL A 357 3.89 -3.41 5.68
CA VAL A 357 4.62 -4.35 6.55
C VAL A 357 5.24 -5.49 5.73
N GLU A 358 4.49 -6.08 4.81
CA GLU A 358 4.98 -7.14 3.91
C GLU A 358 6.16 -6.66 3.06
N GLU A 359 6.10 -5.45 2.50
CA GLU A 359 7.23 -4.85 1.76
C GLU A 359 8.47 -4.63 2.64
N ASN A 360 8.26 -4.15 3.87
CA ASN A 360 9.38 -3.98 4.80
C ASN A 360 10.02 -5.32 5.14
N MET A 361 9.23 -6.38 5.29
CA MET A 361 9.73 -7.74 5.54
C MET A 361 10.55 -8.27 4.38
N ALA A 362 10.18 -8.00 3.13
CA ALA A 362 10.96 -8.41 1.96
C ALA A 362 12.39 -7.85 1.95
N ARG A 363 12.64 -6.72 2.62
CA ARG A 363 13.98 -6.16 2.77
C ARG A 363 14.92 -7.07 3.57
N ALA A 364 14.38 -8.00 4.38
CA ALA A 364 15.18 -9.00 5.08
C ALA A 364 15.99 -9.89 4.15
N LEU A 365 15.55 -10.08 2.90
CA LEU A 365 16.25 -10.86 1.87
C LEU A 365 17.61 -10.25 1.47
N THR A 366 17.83 -8.97 1.73
CA THR A 366 19.06 -8.25 1.38
C THR A 366 19.90 -7.85 2.58
N LEU A 367 19.46 -8.20 3.79
CA LEU A 367 20.22 -7.90 5.00
C LEU A 367 21.43 -8.84 5.14
N LYS A 368 22.49 -8.33 5.72
CA LYS A 368 23.62 -9.14 6.17
C LYS A 368 23.30 -9.74 7.54
N TRP A 369 22.73 -10.95 7.53
CA TRP A 369 22.18 -11.60 8.71
C TRP A 369 23.21 -11.82 9.84
N SER A 370 24.49 -12.02 9.51
CA SER A 370 25.58 -12.12 10.49
C SER A 370 25.70 -10.89 11.41
N ASP A 371 25.25 -9.71 10.96
CA ASP A 371 25.28 -8.49 11.79
C ASP A 371 24.19 -8.51 12.88
N PHE A 372 23.22 -9.39 12.76
CA PHE A 372 22.10 -9.56 13.69
C PHE A 372 22.23 -10.80 14.58
N ASP A 373 23.09 -11.76 14.20
CA ASP A 373 23.34 -13.02 14.90
C ASP A 373 24.33 -12.81 16.07
N LEU A 374 23.84 -12.21 17.15
CA LEU A 374 24.66 -11.79 18.29
C LEU A 374 24.15 -12.41 19.59
N ALA A 375 25.06 -12.88 20.45
CA ALA A 375 24.76 -13.54 21.72
C ALA A 375 23.97 -12.65 22.69
N LYS A 376 24.22 -11.32 22.66
CA LYS A 376 23.54 -10.39 23.56
C LYS A 376 22.04 -10.33 23.25
N ALA A 377 21.20 -10.71 24.20
CA ALA A 377 19.75 -10.63 24.07
C ALA A 377 19.28 -9.16 23.90
N VAL A 378 18.23 -8.97 23.13
CA VAL A 378 17.58 -7.68 22.88
C VAL A 378 16.08 -7.85 23.09
N SER A 379 15.49 -7.04 23.96
CA SER A 379 14.03 -6.93 24.06
C SER A 379 13.48 -6.09 22.92
N TYR A 380 12.28 -6.39 22.46
CA TYR A 380 11.59 -5.61 21.43
C TYR A 380 11.05 -4.29 21.96
#